data_a244719a3ff6e56583eb2dcafb4ad4c4
#
_entry.id   a244719a3ff6e56583eb2dcafb4ad4c4
#
_cell.length_a   1.000
_cell.length_b   1.000
_cell.length_c   1.000
_cell.angle_alpha   90.00
_cell.angle_beta   90.00
_cell.angle_gamma   90.00
#
_symmetry.space_group_name_H-M   'P 1'
#
loop_
_entity.id
_entity.type
_entity.pdbx_description
1 polymer ?
#
loop_
_entity_poly.entity_id
_entity_poly.type
_entity_poly.pdbx_seq_one_letter_code
_entity_poly.pdbx_strand_id
1 'polypeptide(L)'
;HGARFARSGASHTSEEKEAMSELKGSKTYDNLAAAFAGESQANRRYLYFAKVADVEGYPEVAGNFRETAEGETGHAHGHLDYLKKVGDPATGLPIGDTSLNLAAAVAGETHEYTDMYPGFAKTAREEGFGEIADWFETLAKAEKSHAGRFQSLLDDIS
;
A
#
# COMPACT_ATOMS: atom_id res chain seq x y z
N HIS A 1 -20.39 31.02 19.36
CA HIS A 1 -18.96 30.86 19.62
C HIS A 1 -18.44 29.74 18.70
N GLY A 2 -17.99 30.13 17.51
CA GLY A 2 -17.35 29.20 16.55
C GLY A 2 -15.88 29.08 16.86
N ALA A 3 -15.44 27.89 17.28
CA ALA A 3 -14.04 27.57 17.36
C ALA A 3 -13.53 27.30 15.93
N ARG A 4 -12.76 28.23 15.38
CA ARG A 4 -11.96 28.00 14.19
C ARG A 4 -10.83 27.07 14.60
N PHE A 5 -10.91 25.79 14.17
CA PHE A 5 -9.73 24.94 14.16
C PHE A 5 -8.80 25.46 13.07
N ALA A 6 -7.72 26.10 13.48
CA ALA A 6 -6.63 26.44 12.60
C ALA A 6 -6.02 25.13 12.07
N ARG A 7 -6.08 24.90 10.76
CA ARG A 7 -5.30 23.86 10.10
C ARG A 7 -3.83 24.27 10.26
N SER A 8 -3.12 23.61 11.15
CA SER A 8 -1.68 23.69 11.18
C SER A 8 -1.17 22.95 9.96
N GLY A 9 -0.95 23.66 8.88
CA GLY A 9 -0.09 23.17 7.82
C GLY A 9 1.29 23.00 8.46
N ALA A 10 1.69 21.76 8.73
CA ALA A 10 3.00 21.46 9.24
C ALA A 10 4.03 21.88 8.18
N SER A 11 4.58 23.08 8.33
CA SER A 11 5.74 23.49 7.56
C SER A 11 6.93 22.71 8.11
N HIS A 12 7.49 21.80 7.31
CA HIS A 12 8.72 21.12 7.66
C HIS A 12 9.85 22.12 7.91
N THR A 13 10.62 21.89 8.95
CA THR A 13 11.83 22.68 9.23
C THR A 13 12.87 22.46 8.12
N SER A 14 13.86 23.38 8.02
CA SER A 14 14.95 23.21 7.07
C SER A 14 15.74 21.92 7.29
N GLU A 15 15.89 21.50 8.54
CA GLU A 15 16.57 20.26 8.92
C GLU A 15 15.75 19.01 8.49
N GLU A 16 14.43 19.03 8.63
CA GLU A 16 13.55 17.96 8.15
C GLU A 16 13.58 17.85 6.62
N LYS A 17 13.60 18.98 5.91
CA LYS A 17 13.74 19.00 4.45
C LYS A 17 15.10 18.48 3.99
N GLU A 18 16.17 18.79 4.70
CA GLU A 18 17.51 18.29 4.42
C GLU A 18 17.58 16.78 4.68
N ALA A 19 17.04 16.28 5.80
CA ALA A 19 16.95 14.86 6.11
C ALA A 19 16.16 14.09 5.05
N MET A 20 15.04 14.63 4.54
CA MET A 20 14.26 14.04 3.46
C MET A 20 15.04 13.98 2.15
N SER A 21 15.82 15.04 1.82
CA SER A 21 16.66 15.07 0.61
C SER A 21 17.79 14.07 0.69
N GLU A 22 18.37 13.86 1.88
CA GLU A 22 19.41 12.86 2.13
C GLU A 22 18.87 11.42 2.04
N LEU A 23 17.66 11.17 2.55
CA LEU A 23 17.03 9.86 2.48
C LEU A 23 16.64 9.50 1.04
N LYS A 24 16.04 10.43 0.32
CA LYS A 24 15.63 10.23 -1.06
C LYS A 24 16.82 9.90 -1.96
N GLY A 25 16.74 8.78 -2.69
CA GLY A 25 17.80 8.32 -3.59
C GLY A 25 18.95 7.59 -2.90
N SER A 26 18.89 7.40 -1.58
CA SER A 26 19.89 6.64 -0.83
C SER A 26 19.62 5.13 -0.89
N LYS A 27 20.64 4.35 -0.58
CA LYS A 27 20.49 2.89 -0.38
C LYS A 27 19.61 2.57 0.83
N THR A 28 19.64 3.43 1.86
CA THR A 28 18.77 3.30 3.03
C THR A 28 17.30 3.44 2.65
N TYR A 29 16.96 4.38 1.76
CA TYR A 29 15.61 4.47 1.21
C TYR A 29 15.20 3.19 0.49
N ASP A 30 16.05 2.67 -0.38
CA ASP A 30 15.78 1.43 -1.12
C ASP A 30 15.57 0.26 -0.15
N ASN A 31 16.38 0.18 0.91
CA ASN A 31 16.24 -0.86 1.93
C ASN A 31 14.93 -0.72 2.72
N LEU A 32 14.53 0.51 3.08
CA LEU A 32 13.23 0.75 3.74
C LEU A 32 12.06 0.33 2.85
N ALA A 33 12.10 0.67 1.58
CA ALA A 33 11.06 0.29 0.62
C ALA A 33 11.00 -1.23 0.44
N ALA A 34 12.15 -1.89 0.33
CA ALA A 34 12.23 -3.35 0.24
C ALA A 34 11.73 -4.02 1.52
N ALA A 35 12.09 -3.50 2.69
CA ALA A 35 11.63 -4.02 3.97
C ALA A 35 10.11 -3.84 4.14
N PHE A 36 9.56 -2.69 3.75
CA PHE A 36 8.12 -2.47 3.75
C PHE A 36 7.39 -3.48 2.87
N ALA A 37 7.88 -3.70 1.65
CA ALA A 37 7.30 -4.68 0.72
C ALA A 37 7.39 -6.11 1.29
N GLY A 38 8.54 -6.48 1.87
CA GLY A 38 8.77 -7.80 2.46
C GLY A 38 7.87 -8.08 3.67
N GLU A 39 7.75 -7.14 4.59
CA GLU A 39 6.88 -7.26 5.77
C GLU A 39 5.40 -7.33 5.38
N SER A 40 5.00 -6.53 4.39
CA SER A 40 3.64 -6.55 3.87
C SER A 40 3.30 -7.89 3.20
N GLN A 41 4.24 -8.46 2.44
CA GLN A 41 4.09 -9.79 1.85
C GLN A 41 4.04 -10.88 2.93
N ALA A 42 4.92 -10.82 3.91
CA ALA A 42 4.96 -11.79 5.02
C ALA A 42 3.63 -11.80 5.79
N ASN A 43 3.05 -10.62 6.07
CA ASN A 43 1.73 -10.51 6.70
C ASN A 43 0.67 -11.34 5.95
N ARG A 44 0.55 -11.15 4.65
CA ARG A 44 -0.45 -11.86 3.83
C ARG A 44 -0.16 -13.35 3.71
N ARG A 45 1.10 -13.72 3.58
CA ARG A 45 1.51 -15.14 3.53
C ARG A 45 1.15 -15.84 4.83
N TYR A 46 1.44 -15.25 5.97
CA TYR A 46 1.15 -15.87 7.28
C TYR A 46 -0.35 -15.96 7.56
N LEU A 47 -1.15 -14.96 7.16
CA LEU A 47 -2.61 -15.08 7.26
C LEU A 47 -3.16 -16.20 6.38
N TYR A 48 -2.62 -16.39 5.20
CA TYR A 48 -2.97 -17.49 4.32
C TYR A 48 -2.56 -18.84 4.95
N PHE A 49 -1.35 -18.92 5.48
CA PHE A 49 -0.85 -20.13 6.15
C PHE A 49 -1.69 -20.48 7.39
N ALA A 50 -2.17 -19.48 8.12
CA ALA A 50 -3.07 -19.68 9.25
C ALA A 50 -4.38 -20.34 8.80
N LYS A 51 -4.97 -19.94 7.68
CA LYS A 51 -6.17 -20.55 7.12
C LYS A 51 -5.95 -22.06 6.83
N VAL A 52 -4.83 -22.37 6.22
CA VAL A 52 -4.48 -23.76 5.93
C VAL A 52 -4.30 -24.56 7.23
N ALA A 53 -3.60 -24.02 8.21
CA ALA A 53 -3.40 -24.67 9.49
C ALA A 53 -4.73 -24.93 10.23
N ASP A 54 -5.67 -24.00 10.17
CA ASP A 54 -7.01 -24.21 10.75
C ASP A 54 -7.75 -25.36 10.06
N VAL A 55 -7.74 -25.41 8.74
CA VAL A 55 -8.39 -26.48 7.97
C VAL A 55 -7.76 -27.85 8.25
N GLU A 56 -6.44 -27.88 8.41
CA GLU A 56 -5.71 -29.14 8.69
C GLU A 56 -5.74 -29.56 10.17
N GLY A 57 -6.34 -28.74 11.04
CA GLY A 57 -6.50 -29.07 12.45
C GLY A 57 -5.31 -28.74 13.34
N TYR A 58 -4.56 -27.69 13.02
CA TYR A 58 -3.43 -27.20 13.81
C TYR A 58 -3.71 -25.79 14.37
N PRO A 59 -4.63 -25.67 15.36
CA PRO A 59 -5.06 -24.33 15.83
C PRO A 59 -3.95 -23.54 16.51
N GLU A 60 -3.01 -24.17 17.18
CA GLU A 60 -1.89 -23.49 17.81
C GLU A 60 -0.93 -22.92 16.78
N VAL A 61 -0.68 -23.64 15.69
CA VAL A 61 0.14 -23.17 14.56
C VAL A 61 -0.57 -21.99 13.88
N ALA A 62 -1.87 -22.09 13.62
CA ALA A 62 -2.67 -21.03 13.04
C ALA A 62 -2.63 -19.77 13.91
N GLY A 63 -2.76 -19.91 15.22
CA GLY A 63 -2.67 -18.80 16.18
C GLY A 63 -1.31 -18.11 16.13
N ASN A 64 -0.23 -18.85 16.05
CA ASN A 64 1.12 -18.32 15.95
C ASN A 64 1.34 -17.55 14.64
N PHE A 65 0.85 -18.07 13.51
CA PHE A 65 0.89 -17.36 12.23
C PHE A 65 0.13 -16.03 12.30
N ARG A 66 -1.06 -15.99 12.89
CA ARG A 66 -1.83 -14.75 13.04
C ARG A 66 -1.13 -13.74 13.93
N GLU A 67 -0.59 -14.17 15.06
CA GLU A 67 0.17 -13.31 15.96
C GLU A 67 1.41 -12.70 15.28
N THR A 68 2.14 -13.52 14.54
CA THR A 68 3.31 -13.08 13.79
C THR A 68 2.91 -12.10 12.67
N ALA A 69 1.81 -12.36 11.96
CA ALA A 69 1.27 -11.46 10.94
C ALA A 69 0.91 -10.08 11.52
N GLU A 70 0.35 -10.03 12.72
CA GLU A 70 0.06 -8.77 13.41
C GLU A 70 1.35 -8.00 13.75
N GLY A 71 2.39 -8.70 14.17
CA GLY A 71 3.72 -8.11 14.37
C GLY A 71 4.30 -7.52 13.07
N GLU A 72 4.15 -8.23 11.95
CA GLU A 72 4.58 -7.75 10.63
C GLU A 72 3.83 -6.47 10.21
N THR A 73 2.56 -6.32 10.61
CA THR A 73 1.80 -5.08 10.38
C THR A 73 2.48 -3.90 11.09
N GLY A 74 2.87 -4.06 12.34
CA GLY A 74 3.59 -3.04 13.11
C GLY A 74 4.93 -2.66 12.48
N HIS A 75 5.68 -3.65 12.00
CA HIS A 75 6.95 -3.42 11.32
C HIS A 75 6.76 -2.66 10.00
N ALA A 76 5.77 -3.05 9.21
CA ALA A 76 5.44 -2.37 7.95
C ALA A 76 5.04 -0.90 8.19
N HIS A 77 4.19 -0.63 9.18
CA HIS A 77 3.81 0.72 9.55
C HIS A 77 5.03 1.54 10.03
N GLY A 78 5.93 0.94 10.80
CA GLY A 78 7.18 1.59 11.22
C GLY A 78 8.05 1.99 10.03
N HIS A 79 8.21 1.12 9.04
CA HIS A 79 8.93 1.44 7.81
C HIS A 79 8.23 2.57 7.04
N LEU A 80 6.91 2.53 6.96
CA LEU A 80 6.13 3.54 6.25
C LEU A 80 6.22 4.91 6.94
N ASP A 81 6.34 4.96 8.26
CA ASP A 81 6.56 6.20 8.99
C ASP A 81 7.85 6.93 8.56
N TYR A 82 8.88 6.20 8.17
CA TYR A 82 10.08 6.78 7.57
C TYR A 82 9.88 7.10 6.09
N LEU A 83 9.29 6.18 5.32
CA LEU A 83 9.08 6.33 3.88
C LEU A 83 8.18 7.52 3.53
N LYS A 84 7.16 7.79 4.34
CA LYS A 84 6.23 8.90 4.10
C LYS A 84 6.91 10.27 4.01
N LYS A 85 8.08 10.43 4.61
CA LYS A 85 8.87 11.67 4.53
C LYS A 85 9.34 11.97 3.10
N VAL A 86 9.50 10.94 2.30
CA VAL A 86 9.84 11.05 0.87
C VAL A 86 8.57 11.03 0.02
N GLY A 87 7.62 10.16 0.33
CA GLY A 87 6.36 10.00 -0.38
C GLY A 87 5.84 8.58 -0.28
N ASP A 88 4.72 8.33 -0.95
CA ASP A 88 4.15 7.00 -1.10
C ASP A 88 5.10 6.10 -1.90
N PRO A 89 5.55 4.96 -1.36
CA PRO A 89 6.47 4.09 -2.07
C PRO A 89 5.89 3.48 -3.35
N ALA A 90 4.56 3.42 -3.48
CA ALA A 90 3.90 2.88 -4.66
C ALA A 90 3.73 3.91 -5.78
N THR A 91 3.40 5.16 -5.44
CA THR A 91 3.03 6.19 -6.43
C THR A 91 4.02 7.35 -6.48
N GLY A 92 4.84 7.52 -5.47
CA GLY A 92 5.74 8.67 -5.32
C GLY A 92 5.03 9.96 -4.88
N LEU A 93 3.71 9.92 -4.68
CA LEU A 93 2.95 11.10 -4.28
C LEU A 93 3.12 11.38 -2.77
N PRO A 94 2.96 12.66 -2.35
CA PRO A 94 2.95 12.98 -0.93
C PRO A 94 1.85 12.25 -0.19
N ILE A 95 2.15 11.75 0.99
CA ILE A 95 1.21 11.11 1.90
C ILE A 95 1.37 11.65 3.32
N GLY A 96 0.38 11.44 4.15
CA GLY A 96 0.39 11.80 5.55
C GLY A 96 -1.01 12.12 6.06
N ASP A 97 -1.62 13.18 5.57
CA ASP A 97 -3.02 13.48 5.92
C ASP A 97 -4.01 12.70 5.03
N THR A 98 -5.26 12.66 5.44
CA THR A 98 -6.30 11.86 4.76
C THR A 98 -6.50 12.28 3.31
N SER A 99 -6.46 13.56 3.02
CA SER A 99 -6.62 14.08 1.66
C SER A 99 -5.50 13.61 0.73
N LEU A 100 -4.25 13.72 1.18
CA LEU A 100 -3.09 13.22 0.45
C LEU A 100 -3.13 11.71 0.29
N ASN A 101 -3.50 10.99 1.35
CA ASN A 101 -3.59 9.53 1.31
C ASN A 101 -4.64 9.05 0.32
N LEU A 102 -5.80 9.72 0.25
CA LEU A 102 -6.83 9.41 -0.74
C LEU A 102 -6.34 9.66 -2.16
N ALA A 103 -5.66 10.78 -2.40
CA ALA A 103 -5.09 11.06 -3.72
C ALA A 103 -4.06 10.00 -4.15
N ALA A 104 -3.21 9.55 -3.23
CA ALA A 104 -2.25 8.48 -3.48
C ALA A 104 -2.97 7.15 -3.77
N ALA A 105 -4.03 6.83 -3.02
CA ALA A 105 -4.82 5.63 -3.25
C ALA A 105 -5.50 5.66 -4.62
N VAL A 106 -6.10 6.77 -5.03
CA VAL A 106 -6.66 6.94 -6.38
C VAL A 106 -5.61 6.70 -7.46
N ALA A 107 -4.43 7.27 -7.30
CA ALA A 107 -3.34 7.11 -8.28
C ALA A 107 -2.88 5.66 -8.36
N GLY A 108 -2.73 4.97 -7.24
CA GLY A 108 -2.36 3.56 -7.19
C GLY A 108 -3.38 2.66 -7.87
N GLU A 109 -4.65 2.78 -7.51
CA GLU A 109 -5.73 2.00 -8.11
C GLU A 109 -5.88 2.29 -9.61
N THR A 110 -5.72 3.55 -10.00
CA THR A 110 -5.80 3.94 -11.42
C THR A 110 -4.68 3.29 -12.23
N HIS A 111 -3.45 3.28 -11.74
CA HIS A 111 -2.34 2.58 -12.38
C HIS A 111 -2.62 1.09 -12.49
N GLU A 112 -3.17 0.47 -11.45
CA GLU A 112 -3.48 -0.96 -11.43
C GLU A 112 -4.53 -1.34 -12.48
N TYR A 113 -5.58 -0.55 -12.66
CA TYR A 113 -6.64 -0.92 -13.62
C TYR A 113 -6.41 -0.42 -15.04
N THR A 114 -5.60 0.62 -15.26
CA THR A 114 -5.33 1.15 -16.61
C THR A 114 -4.09 0.54 -17.24
N ASP A 115 -3.10 0.18 -16.46
CA ASP A 115 -1.79 -0.20 -16.94
C ASP A 115 -1.33 -1.58 -16.43
N MET A 116 -1.21 -1.74 -15.11
CA MET A 116 -0.59 -2.93 -14.52
C MET A 116 -1.36 -4.22 -14.86
N TYR A 117 -2.60 -4.35 -14.41
CA TYR A 117 -3.38 -5.56 -14.66
C TYR A 117 -3.72 -5.80 -16.13
N PRO A 118 -4.10 -4.80 -16.92
CA PRO A 118 -4.26 -5.02 -18.36
C PRO A 118 -2.99 -5.52 -19.04
N GLY A 119 -1.83 -4.97 -18.68
CA GLY A 119 -0.53 -5.43 -19.18
C GLY A 119 -0.21 -6.86 -18.76
N PHE A 120 -0.46 -7.21 -17.50
CA PHE A 120 -0.27 -8.57 -16.98
C PHE A 120 -1.21 -9.57 -17.67
N ALA A 121 -2.47 -9.20 -17.89
CA ALA A 121 -3.42 -10.05 -18.59
C ALA A 121 -2.99 -10.33 -20.03
N LYS A 122 -2.49 -9.31 -20.72
CA LYS A 122 -1.97 -9.45 -22.08
C LYS A 122 -0.81 -10.44 -22.14
N THR A 123 0.17 -10.28 -21.26
CA THR A 123 1.33 -11.18 -21.16
C THR A 123 0.87 -12.60 -20.84
N ALA A 124 -0.04 -12.78 -19.90
CA ALA A 124 -0.54 -14.10 -19.54
C ALA A 124 -1.22 -14.80 -20.72
N ARG A 125 -2.00 -14.09 -21.54
CA ARG A 125 -2.60 -14.65 -22.75
C ARG A 125 -1.56 -15.05 -23.79
N GLU A 126 -0.56 -14.20 -24.02
CA GLU A 126 0.52 -14.46 -24.94
C GLU A 126 1.33 -15.70 -24.54
N GLU A 127 1.47 -15.93 -23.25
CA GLU A 127 2.19 -17.09 -22.70
C GLU A 127 1.31 -18.34 -22.53
N GLY A 128 0.03 -18.26 -22.85
CA GLY A 128 -0.90 -19.39 -22.78
C GLY A 128 -1.58 -19.62 -21.42
N PHE A 129 -1.51 -18.64 -20.52
CA PHE A 129 -2.11 -18.70 -19.19
C PHE A 129 -3.49 -17.98 -19.19
N GLY A 130 -4.44 -18.51 -19.95
CA GLY A 130 -5.76 -17.88 -20.13
C GLY A 130 -6.55 -17.69 -18.85
N GLU A 131 -6.54 -18.65 -17.94
CA GLU A 131 -7.22 -18.55 -16.64
C GLU A 131 -6.63 -17.44 -15.75
N ILE A 132 -5.32 -17.31 -15.73
CA ILE A 132 -4.63 -16.24 -14.99
C ILE A 132 -4.92 -14.88 -15.63
N ALA A 133 -4.98 -14.82 -16.96
CA ALA A 133 -5.36 -13.61 -17.68
C ALA A 133 -6.78 -13.14 -17.30
N ASP A 134 -7.73 -14.06 -17.22
CA ASP A 134 -9.10 -13.77 -16.77
C ASP A 134 -9.13 -13.26 -15.33
N TRP A 135 -8.31 -13.82 -14.47
CA TRP A 135 -8.13 -13.35 -13.10
C TRP A 135 -7.63 -11.91 -13.05
N PHE A 136 -6.59 -11.58 -13.79
CA PHE A 136 -6.07 -10.21 -13.87
C PHE A 136 -7.09 -9.21 -14.42
N GLU A 137 -7.87 -9.60 -15.42
CA GLU A 137 -8.94 -8.76 -15.97
C GLU A 137 -10.04 -8.52 -14.95
N THR A 138 -10.40 -9.52 -14.15
CA THR A 138 -11.35 -9.39 -13.05
C THR A 138 -10.85 -8.42 -11.99
N LEU A 139 -9.57 -8.50 -11.65
CA LEU A 139 -8.95 -7.57 -10.70
C LEU A 139 -8.91 -6.15 -11.24
N ALA A 140 -8.62 -5.95 -12.52
CA ALA A 140 -8.66 -4.62 -13.14
C ALA A 140 -10.02 -3.94 -12.94
N LYS A 141 -11.12 -4.68 -13.07
CA LYS A 141 -12.47 -4.17 -12.81
C LYS A 141 -12.68 -3.79 -11.33
N ALA A 142 -12.18 -4.62 -10.42
CA ALA A 142 -12.25 -4.36 -8.98
C ALA A 142 -11.47 -3.08 -8.62
N GLU A 143 -10.25 -2.94 -9.14
CA GLU A 143 -9.39 -1.78 -8.89
C GLU A 143 -10.00 -0.48 -9.47
N LYS A 144 -10.69 -0.55 -10.61
CA LYS A 144 -11.45 0.58 -11.16
C LYS A 144 -12.55 1.04 -10.21
N SER A 145 -13.28 0.10 -9.62
CA SER A 145 -14.31 0.38 -8.61
C SER A 145 -13.70 1.04 -7.36
N HIS A 146 -12.56 0.54 -6.89
CA HIS A 146 -11.83 1.13 -5.77
C HIS A 146 -11.39 2.56 -6.06
N ALA A 147 -10.83 2.82 -7.23
CA ALA A 147 -10.43 4.16 -7.65
C ALA A 147 -11.60 5.14 -7.62
N GLY A 148 -12.74 4.74 -8.16
CA GLY A 148 -13.97 5.57 -8.16
C GLY A 148 -14.48 5.88 -6.77
N ARG A 149 -14.44 4.92 -5.85
CA ARG A 149 -14.86 5.12 -4.46
C ARG A 149 -13.90 6.04 -3.70
N PHE A 150 -12.60 5.87 -3.86
CA PHE A 150 -11.62 6.77 -3.26
C PHE A 150 -11.73 8.19 -3.81
N GLN A 151 -11.94 8.34 -5.11
CA GLN A 151 -12.13 9.65 -5.73
C GLN A 151 -13.36 10.36 -5.18
N SER A 152 -14.46 9.66 -5.03
CA SER A 152 -15.71 10.18 -4.46
C SER A 152 -15.49 10.70 -3.03
N LEU A 153 -14.77 9.93 -2.20
CA LEU A 153 -14.43 10.34 -0.84
C LEU A 153 -13.50 11.54 -0.82
N LEU A 154 -12.54 11.59 -1.72
CA LEU A 154 -11.64 12.74 -1.86
C LEU A 154 -12.41 14.00 -2.24
N ASP A 155 -13.36 13.91 -3.17
CA ASP A 155 -14.21 15.02 -3.59
C ASP A 155 -15.06 15.54 -2.40
N ASP A 156 -15.55 14.65 -1.56
CA ASP A 156 -16.39 15.00 -0.40
C ASP A 156 -15.63 15.79 0.67
N ILE A 157 -14.34 15.57 0.83
CA ILE A 157 -13.53 16.26 1.86
C ILE A 157 -12.70 17.43 1.31
N SER A 158 -12.77 17.67 0.02
CA SER A 158 -12.00 18.73 -0.66
C SER A 158 -12.69 20.08 -0.65
#